data_6cd355f8d857db684bbbef222d1c4b1b
#
_entry.id   6cd355f8d857db684bbbef222d1c4b1b
#
_cell.length_a   1.000
_cell.length_b   1.000
_cell.length_c   1.000
_cell.angle_alpha   90.00
_cell.angle_beta   90.00
_cell.angle_gamma   90.00
#
_symmetry.space_group_name_H-M   'P 1'
#
loop_
_entity.id
_entity.type
_entity.pdbx_description
1 polymer ?
#
loop_
_entity_poly.entity_id
_entity_poly.type
_entity_poly.pdbx_seq_one_letter_code
_entity_poly.pdbx_strand_id
1 'polypeptide(L)'
;MHMHIRCFFIMYLCLLFGLQEGFAQSKPARTVTVNLTGRVKAIADKYNQTIFGKNAFVFDPSMDMREIQILIDTLYGGQIFPDNEFSKNRYALLFKPGTYHLDIRVGYYMHIIGLGNKPDDVVIVGAVRSNADKGHVLCNFWRSVENLTIIPTKDSTNTWAVSQASPLRRVHVKGNLKLFEGASSGGFMANCKIDGTVLSGSQQQFLTRNSVFDKWEGALWNMMYMGVTNAPEENWPDKPVTTVKQTPAIREKPYWAYADGKYVLKFPSIKKNSSGVDWEEQKGKEKSISMDDFYVAKPGTDHAATLNLALKNGKHILFSPGIYRLNESLAITRKGTLLIGIGMATLVPETGKIAVMVADVGGITIAGLLIDAGPVPSETLMQVGEAGVKKRHKANPSFLYDVFFRVGGPHEGAAAACLTINSHDVFVDHAWMWRADHGEGVGWQKNKCANGLIVNGDHVTIYGLFNEHFQEYQTLWNGENGRVFFYQSEMPYDPPSVEAWKHGTTNGYASYKVADKVKNHHAVGLGIYNVFYDAPILVDQAIEAPRLLENNFYHKVIFWLNGNKQSEVRSIINGKGGAV
;
A
#
# COMPACT_ATOMS: atom_id res chain seq x y z
N MET A 1 -0.14 7.02 -38.52
CA MET A 1 -1.32 7.92 -38.57
C MET A 1 -1.44 8.47 -37.15
N HIS A 2 -0.84 9.65 -36.96
CA HIS A 2 -0.82 10.31 -35.65
C HIS A 2 -2.10 11.15 -35.52
N MET A 3 -2.95 10.79 -34.61
CA MET A 3 -4.14 11.57 -34.30
C MET A 3 -3.97 12.28 -32.95
N HIS A 4 -3.94 13.59 -33.02
CA HIS A 4 -3.81 14.49 -31.90
C HIS A 4 -5.05 14.41 -31.00
N ILE A 5 -4.92 13.75 -29.84
CA ILE A 5 -5.89 13.93 -28.73
C ILE A 5 -5.43 15.16 -27.93
N ARG A 6 -5.64 16.35 -28.50
CA ARG A 6 -5.21 17.62 -27.87
C ARG A 6 -6.36 18.53 -27.40
N CYS A 7 -7.64 18.21 -27.61
CA CYS A 7 -8.62 19.30 -27.55
C CYS A 7 -9.81 19.20 -26.57
N PHE A 8 -10.01 18.15 -25.79
CA PHE A 8 -11.19 18.12 -24.90
C PHE A 8 -10.92 17.96 -23.40
N PHE A 9 -9.68 17.66 -22.97
CA PHE A 9 -9.36 17.43 -21.56
C PHE A 9 -8.78 18.65 -20.81
N ILE A 10 -8.37 19.70 -21.53
CA ILE A 10 -7.67 20.87 -20.93
C ILE A 10 -8.65 21.74 -20.10
N MET A 11 -9.93 21.77 -20.43
CA MET A 11 -10.88 22.66 -19.72
C MET A 11 -11.34 22.13 -18.35
N TYR A 12 -11.25 20.82 -18.08
CA TYR A 12 -11.59 20.25 -16.76
C TYR A 12 -10.38 20.23 -15.81
N LEU A 13 -9.17 20.17 -16.35
CA LEU A 13 -7.92 20.19 -15.57
C LEU A 13 -7.61 21.56 -14.97
N CYS A 14 -7.97 22.66 -15.66
CA CYS A 14 -7.73 24.03 -15.17
C CYS A 14 -8.56 24.42 -13.95
N LEU A 15 -9.67 23.75 -13.67
CA LEU A 15 -10.50 23.97 -12.48
C LEU A 15 -10.00 23.21 -11.23
N LEU A 16 -9.13 22.20 -11.40
CA LEU A 16 -8.54 21.43 -10.30
C LEU A 16 -7.22 22.01 -9.80
N PHE A 17 -6.53 22.86 -10.57
CA PHE A 17 -5.18 23.37 -10.26
C PHE A 17 -5.15 24.75 -9.58
N GLY A 18 -6.29 25.38 -9.34
CA GLY A 18 -6.37 26.62 -8.54
C GLY A 18 -6.05 26.45 -7.05
N LEU A 19 -5.74 25.23 -6.59
CA LEU A 19 -5.51 24.91 -5.18
C LEU A 19 -4.06 24.50 -4.86
N GLN A 20 -3.14 24.52 -5.83
CA GLN A 20 -1.76 23.98 -5.66
C GLN A 20 -0.70 25.00 -5.21
N GLU A 21 -1.02 26.27 -5.02
CA GLU A 21 -0.03 27.23 -4.47
C GLU A 21 0.30 27.02 -2.98
N GLY A 22 -0.26 25.99 -2.33
CA GLY A 22 -0.12 25.74 -0.89
C GLY A 22 0.91 24.70 -0.44
N PHE A 23 1.41 23.82 -1.33
CA PHE A 23 2.25 22.68 -0.90
C PHE A 23 3.74 23.03 -0.67
N ALA A 24 4.26 24.10 -1.28
CA ALA A 24 5.69 24.41 -1.24
C ALA A 24 6.23 24.93 0.10
N GLN A 25 5.39 25.31 1.07
CA GLN A 25 5.81 25.76 2.40
C GLN A 25 4.71 25.60 3.46
N SER A 26 4.18 24.42 3.68
CA SER A 26 3.36 24.22 4.87
C SER A 26 4.25 24.18 6.13
N LYS A 27 4.01 25.10 7.07
CA LYS A 27 4.54 24.99 8.43
C LYS A 27 4.27 23.58 8.96
N PRO A 28 5.19 22.97 9.74
CA PRO A 28 4.96 21.66 10.30
C PRO A 28 3.60 21.62 10.98
N ALA A 29 2.71 20.75 10.50
CA ALA A 29 1.38 20.62 11.04
C ALA A 29 1.50 20.27 12.53
N ARG A 30 0.80 20.99 13.42
CA ARG A 30 0.75 20.65 14.83
C ARG A 30 0.05 19.32 14.96
N THR A 31 0.80 18.25 15.23
CA THR A 31 0.20 16.94 15.53
C THR A 31 -0.77 17.07 16.69
N VAL A 32 -2.05 16.94 16.41
CA VAL A 32 -3.09 16.93 17.45
C VAL A 32 -3.09 15.55 18.08
N THR A 33 -2.61 15.47 19.32
CA THR A 33 -2.72 14.23 20.11
C THR A 33 -4.15 14.11 20.60
N VAL A 34 -4.84 13.01 20.26
CA VAL A 34 -6.15 12.71 20.86
C VAL A 34 -5.94 12.30 22.32
N ASN A 35 -6.19 13.21 23.23
CA ASN A 35 -6.26 12.88 24.64
C ASN A 35 -7.69 12.43 24.98
N LEU A 36 -7.87 11.10 25.10
CA LEU A 36 -9.13 10.56 25.58
C LEU A 36 -9.33 10.97 27.04
N THR A 37 -10.34 11.78 27.32
CA THR A 37 -10.67 12.28 28.66
C THR A 37 -12.11 11.99 29.01
N GLY A 38 -12.44 12.02 30.32
CA GLY A 38 -13.80 11.90 30.81
C GLY A 38 -14.52 10.64 30.29
N ARG A 39 -15.75 10.83 29.79
CA ARG A 39 -16.61 9.74 29.27
C ARG A 39 -15.95 8.92 28.15
N VAL A 40 -15.27 9.57 27.23
CA VAL A 40 -14.64 8.86 26.08
C VAL A 40 -13.51 7.95 26.54
N LYS A 41 -12.72 8.41 27.53
CA LYS A 41 -11.70 7.55 28.14
C LYS A 41 -12.31 6.32 28.81
N ALA A 42 -13.41 6.49 29.56
CA ALA A 42 -14.10 5.37 30.19
C ALA A 42 -14.63 4.36 29.14
N ILE A 43 -15.18 4.84 28.05
CA ILE A 43 -15.60 3.99 26.91
C ILE A 43 -14.39 3.26 26.30
N ALA A 44 -13.30 3.96 26.04
CA ALA A 44 -12.09 3.37 25.48
C ALA A 44 -11.50 2.28 26.40
N ASP A 45 -11.40 2.55 27.70
CA ASP A 45 -10.92 1.58 28.69
C ASP A 45 -11.83 0.34 28.77
N LYS A 46 -13.15 0.51 28.63
CA LYS A 46 -14.15 -0.57 28.62
C LYS A 46 -13.98 -1.51 27.40
N TYR A 47 -13.65 -0.97 26.22
CA TYR A 47 -13.56 -1.73 24.97
C TYR A 47 -12.13 -2.07 24.54
N ASN A 48 -11.13 -1.60 25.28
CA ASN A 48 -9.74 -1.96 25.04
C ASN A 48 -9.52 -3.43 25.42
N GLN A 49 -9.11 -4.22 24.43
CA GLN A 49 -8.76 -5.62 24.66
C GLN A 49 -7.23 -5.73 24.73
N THR A 50 -6.73 -5.97 25.93
CA THR A 50 -5.28 -6.06 26.21
C THR A 50 -4.55 -7.09 25.36
N ILE A 51 -5.26 -8.11 24.85
CA ILE A 51 -4.68 -9.15 23.98
C ILE A 51 -4.14 -8.59 22.64
N PHE A 52 -4.75 -7.51 22.09
CA PHE A 52 -4.31 -6.86 20.86
C PHE A 52 -3.54 -5.56 21.09
N GLY A 53 -3.29 -5.20 22.35
CA GLY A 53 -2.57 -4.00 22.75
C GLY A 53 -3.47 -2.77 23.01
N LYS A 54 -2.84 -1.71 23.47
CA LYS A 54 -3.49 -0.52 24.06
C LYS A 54 -4.43 0.24 23.12
N ASN A 55 -4.13 0.27 21.82
CA ASN A 55 -4.89 1.04 20.83
C ASN A 55 -5.71 0.13 19.90
N ALA A 56 -6.00 -1.08 20.36
CA ALA A 56 -6.88 -2.02 19.68
C ALA A 56 -8.18 -2.17 20.47
N PHE A 57 -9.30 -1.90 19.82
CA PHE A 57 -10.63 -1.95 20.41
C PHE A 57 -11.42 -3.10 19.79
N VAL A 58 -11.94 -4.00 20.62
CA VAL A 58 -12.74 -5.13 20.15
C VAL A 58 -14.20 -4.89 20.52
N PHE A 59 -15.03 -4.86 19.50
CA PHE A 59 -16.48 -4.65 19.65
C PHE A 59 -17.23 -5.97 19.50
N ASP A 60 -18.29 -6.06 20.28
CA ASP A 60 -19.24 -7.16 20.29
C ASP A 60 -20.65 -6.61 19.98
N PRO A 61 -21.50 -7.29 19.21
CA PRO A 61 -22.80 -6.77 18.80
C PRO A 61 -23.77 -6.49 19.97
N SER A 62 -23.52 -7.02 21.17
CA SER A 62 -24.29 -6.73 22.37
C SER A 62 -23.93 -5.39 23.05
N MET A 63 -22.84 -4.73 22.60
CA MET A 63 -22.37 -3.47 23.17
C MET A 63 -23.26 -2.29 22.73
N ASP A 64 -23.24 -1.19 23.50
CA ASP A 64 -23.99 0.02 23.16
C ASP A 64 -23.40 0.68 21.89
N MET A 65 -24.17 0.69 20.80
CA MET A 65 -23.79 1.26 19.52
C MET A 65 -23.49 2.76 19.59
N ARG A 66 -24.12 3.51 20.51
CA ARG A 66 -23.85 4.94 20.69
C ARG A 66 -22.47 5.17 21.32
N GLU A 67 -22.09 4.32 22.31
CA GLU A 67 -20.75 4.39 22.88
C GLU A 67 -19.68 4.05 21.84
N ILE A 68 -19.90 3.01 21.03
CA ILE A 68 -19.01 2.63 19.94
C ILE A 68 -18.86 3.79 18.96
N GLN A 69 -19.97 4.40 18.50
CA GLN A 69 -19.95 5.53 17.59
C GLN A 69 -19.19 6.74 18.15
N ILE A 70 -19.44 7.10 19.42
CA ILE A 70 -18.73 8.20 20.10
C ILE A 70 -17.22 7.95 20.12
N LEU A 71 -16.79 6.74 20.42
CA LEU A 71 -15.38 6.38 20.44
C LEU A 71 -14.78 6.50 19.04
N ILE A 72 -15.41 5.92 18.03
CA ILE A 72 -14.94 5.95 16.64
C ILE A 72 -14.83 7.40 16.13
N ASP A 73 -15.85 8.23 16.36
CA ASP A 73 -15.86 9.63 15.96
C ASP A 73 -14.75 10.45 16.62
N THR A 74 -14.47 10.17 17.89
CA THR A 74 -13.38 10.82 18.63
C THR A 74 -12.01 10.42 18.06
N LEU A 75 -11.80 9.12 17.82
CA LEU A 75 -10.55 8.62 17.23
C LEU A 75 -10.34 9.20 15.83
N TYR A 76 -11.37 9.20 15.00
CA TYR A 76 -11.33 9.78 13.67
C TYR A 76 -10.99 11.27 13.69
N GLY A 77 -11.59 12.06 14.59
CA GLY A 77 -11.34 13.50 14.71
C GLY A 77 -9.86 13.86 14.94
N GLY A 78 -9.09 12.94 15.51
CA GLY A 78 -7.65 13.08 15.68
C GLY A 78 -6.81 12.42 14.59
N GLN A 79 -7.42 12.03 13.45
CA GLN A 79 -6.76 11.29 12.36
C GLN A 79 -7.14 11.84 10.98
N ILE A 80 -7.41 13.15 10.89
CA ILE A 80 -7.82 13.83 9.66
C ILE A 80 -6.75 14.78 9.13
N PHE A 81 -6.79 15.04 7.82
CA PHE A 81 -5.96 16.01 7.12
C PHE A 81 -6.27 17.46 7.54
N PRO A 82 -5.29 18.39 7.57
CA PRO A 82 -3.85 18.18 7.34
C PRO A 82 -3.07 17.82 8.63
N ASP A 83 -3.65 18.08 9.80
CA ASP A 83 -2.93 18.12 11.07
C ASP A 83 -2.41 16.76 11.52
N ASN A 84 -3.02 15.66 11.05
CA ASN A 84 -2.72 14.32 11.54
C ASN A 84 -2.21 13.35 10.47
N GLU A 85 -1.78 13.84 9.32
CA GLU A 85 -1.16 13.01 8.29
C GLU A 85 0.04 12.24 8.82
N PHE A 86 0.85 12.86 9.66
CA PHE A 86 1.99 12.23 10.33
C PHE A 86 1.75 11.99 11.83
N SER A 87 0.50 11.74 12.20
CA SER A 87 0.12 11.43 13.58
C SER A 87 0.93 10.27 14.16
N LYS A 88 1.26 10.36 15.46
CA LYS A 88 1.86 9.27 16.23
C LYS A 88 0.84 8.20 16.66
N ASN A 89 -0.44 8.49 16.52
CA ASN A 89 -1.50 7.55 16.89
C ASN A 89 -1.67 6.45 15.84
N ARG A 90 -2.02 5.26 16.30
CA ARG A 90 -2.32 4.09 15.50
C ARG A 90 -3.48 3.36 16.15
N TYR A 91 -4.51 2.99 15.40
CA TYR A 91 -5.71 2.36 15.94
C TYR A 91 -6.15 1.15 15.11
N ALA A 92 -6.58 0.09 15.80
CA ALA A 92 -7.27 -1.04 15.19
C ALA A 92 -8.66 -1.18 15.84
N LEU A 93 -9.70 -1.23 15.01
CA LEU A 93 -11.08 -1.42 15.41
C LEU A 93 -11.53 -2.79 14.91
N LEU A 94 -11.72 -3.72 15.85
CA LEU A 94 -11.99 -5.12 15.56
C LEU A 94 -13.44 -5.45 15.92
N PHE A 95 -14.19 -6.03 15.01
CA PHE A 95 -15.59 -6.35 15.16
C PHE A 95 -15.81 -7.85 15.19
N LYS A 96 -16.31 -8.40 16.29
CA LYS A 96 -16.73 -9.80 16.37
C LYS A 96 -17.91 -10.08 15.44
N PRO A 97 -18.19 -11.35 15.09
CA PRO A 97 -19.36 -11.71 14.28
C PRO A 97 -20.67 -11.11 14.82
N GLY A 98 -21.46 -10.51 13.94
CA GLY A 98 -22.75 -9.88 14.25
C GLY A 98 -23.02 -8.64 13.41
N THR A 99 -24.12 -7.95 13.74
CA THR A 99 -24.58 -6.76 13.01
C THR A 99 -24.43 -5.51 13.87
N TYR A 100 -23.89 -4.45 13.26
CA TYR A 100 -23.62 -3.16 13.88
C TYR A 100 -24.24 -2.03 13.08
N HIS A 101 -24.95 -1.13 13.72
CA HIS A 101 -25.53 0.06 13.11
C HIS A 101 -24.61 1.26 13.34
N LEU A 102 -23.66 1.50 12.44
CA LEU A 102 -22.57 2.46 12.59
C LEU A 102 -22.24 3.20 11.28
N ASP A 103 -21.83 4.45 11.39
CA ASP A 103 -21.18 5.22 10.33
C ASP A 103 -19.69 5.40 10.67
N ILE A 104 -18.85 4.50 10.17
CA ILE A 104 -17.42 4.45 10.48
C ILE A 104 -16.65 5.28 9.49
N ARG A 105 -16.15 6.45 9.91
CA ARG A 105 -15.17 7.22 9.16
C ARG A 105 -13.76 6.71 9.43
N VAL A 106 -13.00 6.47 8.37
CA VAL A 106 -11.65 5.90 8.46
C VAL A 106 -10.63 6.98 8.13
N GLY A 107 -9.88 7.41 9.14
CA GLY A 107 -8.80 8.39 9.02
C GLY A 107 -7.42 7.75 8.95
N TYR A 108 -6.38 8.58 9.07
CA TYR A 108 -4.99 8.11 9.06
C TYR A 108 -4.73 7.05 10.14
N TYR A 109 -4.03 5.98 9.77
CA TYR A 109 -3.61 4.90 10.66
C TYR A 109 -4.75 4.21 11.41
N MET A 110 -5.94 4.25 10.84
CA MET A 110 -7.07 3.47 11.32
C MET A 110 -7.24 2.20 10.48
N HIS A 111 -7.36 1.06 11.15
CA HIS A 111 -7.56 -0.24 10.55
C HIS A 111 -8.84 -0.86 11.06
N ILE A 112 -9.84 -1.07 10.20
CA ILE A 112 -11.13 -1.65 10.52
C ILE A 112 -11.10 -3.12 10.13
N ILE A 113 -11.36 -4.02 11.08
CA ILE A 113 -11.16 -5.46 10.93
C ILE A 113 -12.42 -6.22 11.37
N GLY A 114 -13.03 -6.97 10.46
CA GLY A 114 -14.02 -7.97 10.83
C GLY A 114 -13.36 -9.27 11.30
N LEU A 115 -13.83 -9.82 12.40
CA LEU A 115 -13.33 -11.05 13.01
C LEU A 115 -14.18 -12.27 12.65
N GLY A 116 -14.87 -12.26 11.50
CA GLY A 116 -15.63 -13.38 10.96
C GLY A 116 -14.76 -14.39 10.21
N ASN A 117 -15.26 -15.59 9.97
CA ASN A 117 -14.65 -16.55 9.05
C ASN A 117 -14.83 -16.13 7.59
N LYS A 118 -15.85 -15.33 7.33
CA LYS A 118 -16.14 -14.70 6.04
C LYS A 118 -16.66 -13.27 6.26
N PRO A 119 -16.60 -12.39 5.25
CA PRO A 119 -17.10 -11.03 5.37
C PRO A 119 -18.52 -10.90 5.91
N ASP A 120 -19.42 -11.76 5.48
CA ASP A 120 -20.84 -11.71 5.86
C ASP A 120 -21.12 -12.07 7.33
N ASP A 121 -20.12 -12.54 8.06
CA ASP A 121 -20.26 -12.79 9.51
C ASP A 121 -20.21 -11.49 10.32
N VAL A 122 -19.65 -10.39 9.76
CA VAL A 122 -19.56 -9.08 10.40
C VAL A 122 -20.21 -8.03 9.50
N VAL A 123 -21.38 -7.55 9.90
CA VAL A 123 -22.19 -6.66 9.07
C VAL A 123 -22.25 -5.26 9.67
N ILE A 124 -21.80 -4.27 8.93
CA ILE A 124 -21.96 -2.85 9.27
C ILE A 124 -23.11 -2.28 8.44
N VAL A 125 -24.22 -1.97 9.11
CA VAL A 125 -25.38 -1.27 8.53
C VAL A 125 -25.18 0.23 8.75
N GLY A 126 -24.86 0.95 7.68
CA GLY A 126 -24.47 2.36 7.73
C GLY A 126 -23.39 2.66 6.70
N ALA A 127 -22.13 2.82 7.14
CA ALA A 127 -21.00 3.01 6.24
C ALA A 127 -19.67 2.61 6.90
N VAL A 128 -18.68 2.25 6.06
CA VAL A 128 -17.25 2.26 6.42
C VAL A 128 -16.55 3.04 5.33
N ARG A 129 -16.26 4.31 5.58
CA ARG A 129 -15.98 5.25 4.50
C ARG A 129 -14.75 6.13 4.74
N SER A 130 -14.09 6.47 3.66
CA SER A 130 -13.07 7.50 3.58
C SER A 130 -13.54 8.59 2.61
N ASN A 131 -13.73 9.79 3.12
CA ASN A 131 -14.16 10.95 2.36
C ASN A 131 -13.03 11.99 2.24
N ALA A 132 -13.26 13.01 1.43
CA ALA A 132 -12.40 14.19 1.39
C ALA A 132 -12.45 14.94 2.73
N ASP A 133 -11.34 14.95 3.45
CA ASP A 133 -11.21 15.78 4.65
C ASP A 133 -10.85 17.21 4.21
N LYS A 134 -11.68 18.19 4.58
CA LYS A 134 -11.52 19.60 4.14
C LYS A 134 -11.32 19.78 2.62
N GLY A 135 -11.92 18.90 1.82
CA GLY A 135 -11.81 18.90 0.35
C GLY A 135 -10.57 18.24 -0.22
N HIS A 136 -9.71 17.63 0.59
CA HIS A 136 -8.49 16.96 0.16
C HIS A 136 -8.63 15.43 0.19
N VAL A 137 -8.13 14.76 -0.86
CA VAL A 137 -8.11 13.30 -0.99
C VAL A 137 -6.77 12.76 -1.47
N LEU A 138 -5.90 13.57 -2.09
CA LEU A 138 -4.59 13.15 -2.57
C LEU A 138 -3.73 12.53 -1.47
N CYS A 139 -3.90 13.00 -0.23
CA CYS A 139 -3.19 12.49 0.94
C CYS A 139 -4.03 11.51 1.78
N ASN A 140 -5.08 10.90 1.25
CA ASN A 140 -5.87 9.91 1.97
C ASN A 140 -5.19 8.54 2.02
N PHE A 141 -4.01 8.47 2.65
CA PHE A 141 -3.17 7.29 2.81
C PHE A 141 -3.38 6.57 4.14
N TRP A 142 -2.64 5.45 4.33
CA TRP A 142 -2.45 4.71 5.59
C TRP A 142 -3.73 4.41 6.35
N ARG A 143 -4.70 3.89 5.65
CA ARG A 143 -5.97 3.40 6.22
C ARG A 143 -6.32 2.05 5.62
N SER A 144 -7.07 1.22 6.32
CA SER A 144 -7.39 -0.12 5.83
C SER A 144 -8.73 -0.61 6.34
N VAL A 145 -9.42 -1.38 5.50
CA VAL A 145 -10.64 -2.11 5.87
C VAL A 145 -10.52 -3.53 5.39
N GLU A 146 -10.80 -4.50 6.26
CA GLU A 146 -10.74 -5.91 5.88
C GLU A 146 -11.79 -6.79 6.56
N ASN A 147 -12.25 -7.81 5.82
CA ASN A 147 -13.04 -8.94 6.27
C ASN A 147 -14.39 -8.57 6.93
N LEU A 148 -15.19 -7.73 6.28
CA LEU A 148 -16.53 -7.35 6.74
C LEU A 148 -17.48 -7.03 5.58
N THR A 149 -18.77 -6.98 5.88
CA THR A 149 -19.84 -6.57 4.96
C THR A 149 -20.33 -5.18 5.32
N ILE A 150 -20.53 -4.34 4.31
CA ILE A 150 -21.09 -3.00 4.43
C ILE A 150 -22.46 -2.98 3.73
N ILE A 151 -23.49 -2.56 4.45
CA ILE A 151 -24.81 -2.25 3.88
C ILE A 151 -24.98 -0.73 3.92
N PRO A 152 -24.69 -0.02 2.82
CA PRO A 152 -24.76 1.43 2.81
C PRO A 152 -26.22 1.90 2.96
N THR A 153 -26.48 2.78 3.92
CA THR A 153 -27.84 3.32 4.17
C THR A 153 -28.10 4.65 3.47
N LYS A 154 -27.05 5.37 3.07
CA LYS A 154 -27.17 6.62 2.33
C LYS A 154 -26.97 6.34 0.83
N ASP A 155 -28.00 6.58 0.04
CA ASP A 155 -28.02 6.45 -1.43
C ASP A 155 -27.47 5.09 -1.92
N SER A 156 -27.57 4.04 -1.09
CA SER A 156 -27.01 2.70 -1.33
C SER A 156 -25.54 2.73 -1.76
N THR A 157 -24.77 3.74 -1.34
CA THR A 157 -23.39 3.96 -1.79
C THR A 157 -22.43 4.13 -0.62
N ASN A 158 -21.36 3.33 -0.61
CA ASN A 158 -20.23 3.51 0.29
C ASN A 158 -19.10 4.25 -0.43
N THR A 159 -18.51 5.26 0.22
CA THR A 159 -17.38 6.03 -0.35
C THR A 159 -16.06 5.52 0.18
N TRP A 160 -15.13 5.22 -0.73
CA TRP A 160 -13.74 4.88 -0.43
C TRP A 160 -12.80 5.70 -1.30
N ALA A 161 -12.79 7.03 -1.04
CA ALA A 161 -11.97 8.01 -1.76
C ALA A 161 -10.58 8.07 -1.12
N VAL A 162 -9.64 7.33 -1.70
CA VAL A 162 -8.31 7.09 -1.12
C VAL A 162 -7.22 7.23 -2.17
N SER A 163 -5.99 7.28 -1.66
CA SER A 163 -4.75 7.22 -2.44
C SER A 163 -3.83 6.11 -1.92
N GLN A 164 -2.93 5.66 -2.71
CA GLN A 164 -1.91 4.59 -2.57
C GLN A 164 -2.15 3.58 -1.43
N ALA A 165 -1.57 3.79 -0.25
CA ALA A 165 -1.51 2.85 0.87
C ALA A 165 -2.83 2.73 1.66
N SER A 166 -3.92 2.37 0.98
CA SER A 166 -5.26 2.29 1.57
C SER A 166 -6.03 1.07 1.06
N PRO A 167 -5.61 -0.15 1.44
CA PRO A 167 -6.20 -1.37 0.91
C PRO A 167 -7.62 -1.62 1.41
N LEU A 168 -8.45 -2.14 0.51
CA LEU A 168 -9.74 -2.75 0.78
C LEU A 168 -9.64 -4.25 0.51
N ARG A 169 -9.75 -5.10 1.54
CA ARG A 169 -9.54 -6.56 1.40
C ARG A 169 -10.67 -7.38 2.00
N ARG A 170 -11.15 -8.37 1.26
CA ARG A 170 -12.24 -9.26 1.72
C ARG A 170 -13.44 -8.46 2.25
N VAL A 171 -13.88 -7.46 1.49
CA VAL A 171 -15.03 -6.63 1.84
C VAL A 171 -16.17 -6.91 0.89
N HIS A 172 -17.37 -7.10 1.44
CA HIS A 172 -18.61 -7.21 0.71
C HIS A 172 -19.41 -5.91 0.84
N VAL A 173 -19.59 -5.17 -0.23
CA VAL A 173 -20.46 -3.98 -0.25
C VAL A 173 -21.80 -4.36 -0.88
N LYS A 174 -22.86 -4.40 -0.06
CA LYS A 174 -24.24 -4.64 -0.53
C LYS A 174 -24.85 -3.34 -1.03
N GLY A 175 -24.31 -2.84 -2.13
CA GLY A 175 -24.64 -1.57 -2.76
C GLY A 175 -23.53 -1.11 -3.69
N ASN A 176 -23.48 0.18 -3.97
CA ASN A 176 -22.46 0.79 -4.81
C ASN A 176 -21.20 1.15 -4.02
N LEU A 177 -20.06 1.18 -4.72
CA LEU A 177 -18.79 1.66 -4.19
C LEU A 177 -18.28 2.85 -5.00
N LYS A 178 -18.13 4.00 -4.34
CA LYS A 178 -17.58 5.22 -4.94
C LYS A 178 -16.12 5.37 -4.52
N LEU A 179 -15.19 5.41 -5.50
CA LEU A 179 -13.74 5.43 -5.26
C LEU A 179 -13.11 6.82 -5.31
N PHE A 180 -13.92 7.87 -5.36
CA PHE A 180 -13.42 9.23 -5.57
C PHE A 180 -14.21 10.28 -4.79
N GLU A 181 -13.50 11.32 -4.40
CA GLU A 181 -14.00 12.66 -4.07
C GLU A 181 -12.86 13.62 -4.40
N GLY A 182 -12.98 14.39 -5.49
CA GLY A 182 -11.84 15.15 -6.02
C GLY A 182 -10.79 14.25 -6.69
N ALA A 183 -9.51 14.59 -6.59
CA ALA A 183 -8.42 13.93 -7.29
C ALA A 183 -7.81 12.78 -6.46
N SER A 184 -8.54 11.69 -6.23
CA SER A 184 -7.99 10.49 -5.60
C SER A 184 -6.87 9.86 -6.44
N SER A 185 -5.72 9.54 -5.84
CA SER A 185 -4.51 9.13 -6.56
C SER A 185 -4.05 7.72 -6.18
N GLY A 186 -4.68 6.73 -6.80
CA GLY A 186 -4.30 5.34 -6.62
C GLY A 186 -5.09 4.64 -5.51
N GLY A 187 -5.12 3.33 -5.59
CA GLY A 187 -5.75 2.49 -4.60
C GLY A 187 -5.68 1.02 -4.96
N PHE A 188 -6.08 0.21 -4.01
CA PHE A 188 -5.99 -1.24 -4.12
C PHE A 188 -7.21 -1.92 -3.50
N MET A 189 -7.80 -2.84 -4.26
CA MET A 189 -8.89 -3.68 -3.79
C MET A 189 -8.62 -5.15 -4.15
N ALA A 190 -8.76 -6.06 -3.18
CA ALA A 190 -8.57 -7.47 -3.42
C ALA A 190 -9.57 -8.34 -2.67
N ASN A 191 -10.05 -9.39 -3.34
CA ASN A 191 -10.94 -10.39 -2.76
C ASN A 191 -12.26 -9.77 -2.24
N CYS A 192 -12.76 -8.73 -2.94
CA CYS A 192 -13.94 -7.97 -2.57
C CYS A 192 -15.12 -8.29 -3.51
N LYS A 193 -16.33 -8.19 -2.96
CA LYS A 193 -17.57 -8.28 -3.72
C LYS A 193 -18.37 -7.00 -3.58
N ILE A 194 -18.82 -6.45 -4.70
CA ILE A 194 -19.64 -5.25 -4.77
C ILE A 194 -20.91 -5.62 -5.50
N ASP A 195 -22.05 -5.64 -4.81
CA ASP A 195 -23.33 -6.06 -5.41
C ASP A 195 -23.92 -5.03 -6.40
N GLY A 196 -23.36 -3.85 -6.47
CA GLY A 196 -23.75 -2.78 -7.37
C GLY A 196 -22.60 -2.28 -8.25
N THR A 197 -22.69 -0.99 -8.59
CA THR A 197 -21.72 -0.32 -9.47
C THR A 197 -20.52 0.19 -8.67
N VAL A 198 -19.33 -0.04 -9.19
CA VAL A 198 -18.12 0.65 -8.76
C VAL A 198 -17.97 1.93 -9.61
N LEU A 199 -17.94 3.08 -8.95
CA LEU A 199 -17.81 4.39 -9.57
C LEU A 199 -16.39 4.90 -9.35
N SER A 200 -15.55 4.90 -10.39
CA SER A 200 -14.17 5.38 -10.28
C SER A 200 -14.02 6.88 -10.46
N GLY A 201 -14.88 7.52 -11.27
CA GLY A 201 -14.93 8.98 -11.46
C GLY A 201 -13.56 9.61 -11.70
N SER A 202 -13.14 10.49 -10.80
CA SER A 202 -11.83 11.15 -10.83
C SER A 202 -10.71 10.38 -10.09
N GLN A 203 -10.92 9.11 -9.73
CA GLN A 203 -9.84 8.23 -9.28
C GLN A 203 -8.84 8.04 -10.42
N GLN A 204 -7.59 8.42 -10.21
CA GLN A 204 -6.59 8.49 -11.26
C GLN A 204 -6.12 7.11 -11.71
N GLN A 205 -5.97 6.18 -10.77
CA GLN A 205 -5.43 4.85 -11.02
C GLN A 205 -5.84 3.87 -9.93
N PHE A 206 -6.09 2.61 -10.30
CA PHE A 206 -6.57 1.64 -9.33
C PHE A 206 -6.29 0.20 -9.75
N LEU A 207 -5.83 -0.64 -8.81
CA LEU A 207 -5.73 -2.08 -9.01
C LEU A 207 -6.87 -2.80 -8.29
N THR A 208 -7.63 -3.58 -9.05
CA THR A 208 -8.62 -4.53 -8.52
C THR A 208 -8.17 -5.95 -8.82
N ARG A 209 -8.03 -6.78 -7.79
CA ARG A 209 -7.57 -8.17 -7.92
C ARG A 209 -8.55 -9.15 -7.27
N ASN A 210 -8.82 -10.28 -7.94
CA ASN A 210 -9.67 -11.37 -7.43
C ASN A 210 -10.98 -10.88 -6.79
N SER A 211 -11.73 -10.07 -7.50
CA SER A 211 -12.95 -9.45 -6.99
C SER A 211 -14.13 -9.69 -7.93
N VAL A 212 -15.33 -9.36 -7.45
CA VAL A 212 -16.58 -9.46 -8.20
C VAL A 212 -17.33 -8.15 -8.05
N PHE A 213 -17.88 -7.61 -9.12
CA PHE A 213 -18.83 -6.49 -9.08
C PHE A 213 -19.86 -6.65 -10.19
N ASP A 214 -21.00 -5.97 -10.05
CA ASP A 214 -22.01 -5.98 -11.10
C ASP A 214 -21.53 -5.13 -12.30
N LYS A 215 -21.07 -3.92 -12.05
CA LYS A 215 -20.61 -3.00 -13.09
C LYS A 215 -19.46 -2.11 -12.58
N TRP A 216 -18.60 -1.64 -13.51
CA TRP A 216 -17.62 -0.60 -13.27
C TRP A 216 -17.84 0.58 -14.22
N GLU A 217 -17.84 1.80 -13.68
CA GLU A 217 -17.96 3.04 -14.44
C GLU A 217 -16.76 3.96 -14.20
N GLY A 218 -16.21 4.47 -15.30
CA GLY A 218 -15.06 5.38 -15.32
C GLY A 218 -13.73 4.66 -15.48
N ALA A 219 -12.77 5.41 -16.00
CA ALA A 219 -11.34 5.07 -16.07
C ALA A 219 -10.60 6.36 -16.44
N LEU A 220 -9.68 6.82 -15.58
CA LEU A 220 -9.02 8.10 -15.84
C LEU A 220 -7.63 7.92 -16.46
N TRP A 221 -6.66 7.32 -15.74
CA TRP A 221 -5.28 7.22 -16.24
C TRP A 221 -4.76 5.78 -16.33
N ASN A 222 -5.02 4.94 -15.34
CA ASN A 222 -4.55 3.56 -15.33
C ASN A 222 -5.42 2.69 -14.42
N MET A 223 -6.35 1.96 -15.00
CA MET A 223 -7.23 1.04 -14.29
C MET A 223 -6.86 -0.39 -14.64
N MET A 224 -6.52 -1.20 -13.65
CA MET A 224 -6.17 -2.60 -13.86
C MET A 224 -7.08 -3.56 -13.11
N TYR A 225 -7.53 -4.58 -13.81
CA TYR A 225 -8.37 -5.66 -13.30
C TYR A 225 -7.67 -7.00 -13.51
N MET A 226 -7.44 -7.74 -12.42
CA MET A 226 -6.78 -9.04 -12.48
C MET A 226 -7.61 -10.11 -11.78
N GLY A 227 -8.01 -11.15 -12.50
CA GLY A 227 -8.87 -12.20 -11.95
C GLY A 227 -10.21 -11.67 -11.43
N VAL A 228 -10.76 -10.66 -12.09
CA VAL A 228 -12.01 -10.00 -11.69
C VAL A 228 -13.16 -10.52 -12.53
N THR A 229 -14.27 -10.89 -11.87
CA THR A 229 -15.53 -11.24 -12.54
C THR A 229 -16.27 -9.95 -12.94
N ASN A 230 -16.76 -9.88 -14.18
CA ASN A 230 -17.35 -8.71 -14.81
C ASN A 230 -16.38 -7.52 -14.97
N ALA A 231 -15.08 -7.78 -15.09
CA ALA A 231 -14.11 -6.74 -15.41
C ALA A 231 -14.47 -6.03 -16.73
N PRO A 232 -14.25 -4.73 -16.85
CA PRO A 232 -14.38 -4.02 -18.11
C PRO A 232 -13.54 -4.67 -19.21
N GLU A 233 -14.06 -4.65 -20.43
CA GLU A 233 -13.27 -5.07 -21.60
C GLU A 233 -12.09 -4.14 -21.81
N GLU A 234 -10.96 -4.76 -22.14
CA GLU A 234 -9.74 -4.04 -22.48
C GLU A 234 -9.92 -3.30 -23.80
N ASN A 235 -9.56 -2.03 -23.82
CA ASN A 235 -9.58 -1.20 -25.03
C ASN A 235 -8.41 -0.21 -25.01
N TRP A 236 -7.20 -0.72 -24.77
CA TRP A 236 -5.98 0.05 -24.78
C TRP A 236 -5.54 0.39 -26.23
N PRO A 237 -5.10 1.63 -26.57
CA PRO A 237 -4.91 2.78 -25.67
C PRO A 237 -6.12 3.72 -25.59
N ASP A 238 -7.24 3.45 -26.26
CA ASP A 238 -8.40 4.35 -26.31
C ASP A 238 -9.03 4.56 -24.93
N LYS A 239 -8.99 3.53 -24.09
CA LYS A 239 -9.30 3.61 -22.67
C LYS A 239 -8.14 3.07 -21.85
N PRO A 240 -7.76 3.71 -20.75
CA PRO A 240 -6.66 3.27 -19.91
C PRO A 240 -7.05 2.10 -19.01
N VAL A 241 -7.54 1.03 -19.61
CA VAL A 241 -8.03 -0.19 -18.96
C VAL A 241 -7.16 -1.36 -19.34
N THR A 242 -6.68 -2.07 -18.33
CA THR A 242 -5.90 -3.31 -18.46
C THR A 242 -6.63 -4.45 -17.77
N THR A 243 -6.96 -5.52 -18.49
CA THR A 243 -7.67 -6.68 -17.92
C THR A 243 -6.85 -7.96 -18.09
N VAL A 244 -6.49 -8.58 -16.96
CA VAL A 244 -5.84 -9.89 -16.90
C VAL A 244 -6.86 -10.90 -16.36
N LYS A 245 -7.25 -11.86 -17.18
CA LYS A 245 -8.36 -12.80 -16.88
C LYS A 245 -8.21 -13.55 -15.57
N GLN A 246 -6.99 -13.92 -15.18
CA GLN A 246 -6.71 -14.73 -14.00
C GLN A 246 -5.46 -14.23 -13.28
N THR A 247 -5.47 -14.27 -11.96
CA THR A 247 -4.27 -14.07 -11.15
C THR A 247 -3.39 -15.32 -11.22
N PRO A 248 -2.15 -15.23 -11.71
CA PRO A 248 -1.32 -16.42 -11.98
C PRO A 248 -1.07 -17.29 -10.76
N ALA A 249 -0.73 -16.68 -9.64
CA ALA A 249 -0.55 -17.38 -8.36
C ALA A 249 -0.71 -16.39 -7.20
N ILE A 250 -1.53 -16.70 -6.23
CA ILE A 250 -1.72 -15.89 -5.03
C ILE A 250 -2.09 -16.77 -3.83
N ARG A 251 -1.58 -16.44 -2.66
CA ARG A 251 -2.22 -16.70 -1.37
C ARG A 251 -2.88 -15.40 -0.97
N GLU A 252 -4.16 -15.39 -0.63
CA GLU A 252 -4.79 -14.20 -0.08
C GLU A 252 -4.17 -13.85 1.29
N LYS A 253 -4.17 -12.56 1.64
CA LYS A 253 -3.65 -12.08 2.92
C LYS A 253 -4.29 -12.85 4.07
N PRO A 254 -3.51 -13.40 5.03
CA PRO A 254 -4.07 -13.98 6.25
C PRO A 254 -4.90 -12.96 7.03
N TYR A 255 -5.98 -13.40 7.65
CA TYR A 255 -6.92 -12.54 8.35
C TYR A 255 -7.29 -13.10 9.73
N TRP A 256 -7.57 -12.21 10.68
CA TRP A 256 -7.98 -12.58 12.03
C TRP A 256 -9.46 -12.99 12.05
N ALA A 257 -9.77 -14.01 12.84
CA ALA A 257 -11.13 -14.46 13.10
C ALA A 257 -11.33 -14.78 14.59
N TYR A 258 -12.54 -14.55 15.07
CA TYR A 258 -13.00 -15.00 16.37
C TYR A 258 -13.94 -16.18 16.18
N ALA A 259 -13.46 -17.36 16.53
CA ALA A 259 -14.18 -18.62 16.35
C ALA A 259 -14.07 -19.47 17.62
N ASP A 260 -15.17 -20.05 18.06
CA ASP A 260 -15.23 -20.93 19.23
C ASP A 260 -14.61 -20.30 20.51
N GLY A 261 -14.86 -19.00 20.70
CA GLY A 261 -14.34 -18.26 21.85
C GLY A 261 -12.86 -17.90 21.80
N LYS A 262 -12.16 -18.15 20.65
CA LYS A 262 -10.73 -17.92 20.49
C LYS A 262 -10.42 -17.04 19.29
N TYR A 263 -9.33 -16.30 19.40
CA TYR A 263 -8.76 -15.57 18.26
C TYR A 263 -7.78 -16.48 17.51
N VAL A 264 -7.97 -16.56 16.21
CA VAL A 264 -7.13 -17.34 15.31
C VAL A 264 -6.77 -16.53 14.07
N LEU A 265 -5.59 -16.73 13.53
CA LEU A 265 -5.24 -16.22 12.21
C LEU A 265 -5.60 -17.30 11.18
N LYS A 266 -6.52 -16.98 10.29
CA LYS A 266 -6.84 -17.81 9.13
C LYS A 266 -5.77 -17.62 8.07
N PHE A 267 -5.21 -18.73 7.60
CA PHE A 267 -4.08 -18.76 6.69
C PHE A 267 -4.49 -19.49 5.40
N PRO A 268 -4.85 -18.73 4.34
CA PRO A 268 -5.31 -19.29 3.07
C PRO A 268 -4.25 -20.13 2.36
N SER A 269 -4.67 -21.05 1.51
CA SER A 269 -3.79 -21.81 0.63
C SER A 269 -3.45 -21.00 -0.63
N ILE A 270 -2.33 -21.37 -1.30
CA ILE A 270 -1.96 -20.77 -2.57
C ILE A 270 -2.92 -21.26 -3.66
N LYS A 271 -3.46 -20.33 -4.43
CA LYS A 271 -4.26 -20.58 -5.63
C LYS A 271 -3.46 -20.22 -6.87
N LYS A 272 -3.73 -20.91 -7.97
CA LYS A 272 -3.15 -20.62 -9.28
C LYS A 272 -4.28 -20.38 -10.27
N ASN A 273 -4.05 -19.44 -11.19
CA ASN A 273 -5.00 -19.07 -12.23
C ASN A 273 -6.40 -18.81 -11.65
N SER A 274 -6.44 -17.99 -10.59
CA SER A 274 -7.65 -17.71 -9.83
C SER A 274 -8.38 -16.46 -10.32
N SER A 275 -9.71 -16.46 -10.13
CA SER A 275 -10.57 -15.32 -10.38
C SER A 275 -11.73 -15.29 -9.39
N GLY A 276 -12.33 -14.10 -9.21
CA GLY A 276 -13.41 -13.87 -8.26
C GLY A 276 -12.95 -13.99 -6.80
N VAL A 277 -13.89 -13.84 -5.87
CA VAL A 277 -13.64 -13.96 -4.44
C VAL A 277 -13.44 -15.41 -4.01
N ASP A 278 -12.73 -15.63 -2.91
CA ASP A 278 -12.44 -16.99 -2.43
C ASP A 278 -13.29 -17.45 -1.25
N TRP A 279 -14.07 -16.56 -0.68
CA TRP A 279 -14.82 -16.77 0.55
C TRP A 279 -16.30 -17.15 0.35
N GLU A 280 -16.85 -17.02 -0.86
CA GLU A 280 -18.23 -17.45 -1.15
C GLU A 280 -18.38 -18.97 -1.21
N GLU A 281 -17.44 -19.68 -1.80
CA GLU A 281 -17.56 -21.12 -2.05
C GLU A 281 -16.64 -21.98 -1.19
N GLN A 282 -16.01 -21.43 -0.14
CA GLN A 282 -15.00 -22.13 0.68
C GLN A 282 -13.98 -22.93 -0.17
N LYS A 283 -13.60 -22.41 -1.33
CA LYS A 283 -12.68 -23.03 -2.27
C LYS A 283 -11.24 -23.00 -1.74
N GLY A 284 -10.95 -23.84 -0.77
CA GLY A 284 -9.57 -24.04 -0.34
C GLY A 284 -9.48 -24.48 1.11
N LYS A 285 -8.44 -25.26 1.41
CA LYS A 285 -8.11 -25.62 2.80
C LYS A 285 -7.39 -24.44 3.43
N GLU A 286 -8.05 -23.77 4.36
CA GLU A 286 -7.41 -22.78 5.23
C GLU A 286 -6.82 -23.48 6.46
N LYS A 287 -5.66 -23.01 6.87
CA LYS A 287 -5.10 -23.36 8.18
C LYS A 287 -5.52 -22.32 9.20
N SER A 288 -5.77 -22.72 10.43
CA SER A 288 -5.92 -21.82 11.56
C SER A 288 -4.66 -21.87 12.40
N ILE A 289 -4.10 -20.69 12.72
CA ILE A 289 -2.95 -20.52 13.58
C ILE A 289 -3.45 -19.87 14.86
N SER A 290 -3.18 -20.48 16.02
CA SER A 290 -3.64 -19.97 17.31
C SER A 290 -3.00 -18.62 17.64
N MET A 291 -3.73 -17.75 18.31
CA MET A 291 -3.15 -16.54 18.91
C MET A 291 -2.01 -16.89 19.90
N ASP A 292 -2.05 -18.07 20.51
CA ASP A 292 -1.01 -18.55 21.42
C ASP A 292 0.34 -18.79 20.72
N ASP A 293 0.35 -18.94 19.39
CA ASP A 293 1.59 -19.06 18.60
C ASP A 293 2.25 -17.71 18.33
N PHE A 294 1.57 -16.61 18.68
CA PHE A 294 2.07 -15.25 18.51
C PHE A 294 2.62 -14.68 19.82
N TYR A 295 3.66 -13.89 19.67
CA TYR A 295 4.05 -12.88 20.64
C TYR A 295 3.39 -11.56 20.24
N VAL A 296 2.56 -10.99 21.11
CA VAL A 296 1.91 -9.70 20.87
C VAL A 296 2.85 -8.59 21.30
N ALA A 297 3.47 -7.94 20.33
CA ALA A 297 4.38 -6.84 20.57
C ALA A 297 3.63 -5.60 21.07
N LYS A 298 4.20 -4.88 22.02
CA LYS A 298 3.64 -3.68 22.65
C LYS A 298 4.55 -2.48 22.40
N PRO A 299 4.07 -1.43 21.73
CA PRO A 299 4.88 -0.25 21.46
C PRO A 299 5.30 0.45 22.76
N GLY A 300 6.53 0.97 22.80
CA GLY A 300 7.09 1.62 23.98
C GLY A 300 7.54 0.70 25.12
N THR A 301 7.23 -0.60 25.03
CA THR A 301 7.66 -1.62 26.01
C THR A 301 8.63 -2.60 25.37
N ASP A 302 8.29 -3.11 24.19
CA ASP A 302 9.11 -4.14 23.53
C ASP A 302 10.17 -3.49 22.65
N HIS A 303 11.38 -4.00 22.78
CA HIS A 303 12.55 -3.63 22.01
C HIS A 303 12.94 -4.75 21.04
N ALA A 304 13.81 -4.49 20.10
CA ALA A 304 14.25 -5.48 19.12
C ALA A 304 14.78 -6.78 19.77
N ALA A 305 15.51 -6.68 20.89
CA ALA A 305 16.00 -7.84 21.63
C ALA A 305 14.86 -8.76 22.13
N THR A 306 13.79 -8.18 22.68
CA THR A 306 12.61 -8.93 23.14
C THR A 306 11.91 -9.64 21.97
N LEU A 307 11.72 -8.93 20.87
CA LEU A 307 11.10 -9.49 19.66
C LEU A 307 11.95 -10.59 19.03
N ASN A 308 13.27 -10.39 18.97
CA ASN A 308 14.22 -11.40 18.49
C ASN A 308 14.23 -12.65 19.37
N LEU A 309 14.12 -12.50 20.69
CA LEU A 309 13.99 -13.64 21.62
C LEU A 309 12.69 -14.42 21.34
N ALA A 310 11.57 -13.73 21.12
CA ALA A 310 10.30 -14.37 20.76
C ALA A 310 10.43 -15.13 19.42
N LEU A 311 11.04 -14.53 18.40
CA LEU A 311 11.31 -15.16 17.10
C LEU A 311 12.20 -16.41 17.26
N LYS A 312 13.28 -16.30 18.05
CA LYS A 312 14.18 -17.43 18.37
C LYS A 312 13.47 -18.59 19.07
N ASN A 313 12.51 -18.27 19.95
CA ASN A 313 11.66 -19.25 20.64
C ASN A 313 10.52 -19.80 19.75
N GLY A 314 10.54 -19.52 18.46
CA GLY A 314 9.59 -20.07 17.50
C GLY A 314 8.24 -19.36 17.43
N LYS A 315 8.04 -18.24 18.12
CA LYS A 315 6.82 -17.43 18.02
C LYS A 315 6.75 -16.68 16.69
N HIS A 316 5.53 -16.42 16.25
CA HIS A 316 5.20 -15.38 15.30
C HIS A 316 5.09 -14.05 16.03
N ILE A 317 5.10 -12.92 15.32
CA ILE A 317 4.90 -11.60 15.94
C ILE A 317 3.61 -10.98 15.43
N LEU A 318 2.76 -10.55 16.35
CA LEU A 318 1.66 -9.63 16.09
C LEU A 318 2.06 -8.26 16.64
N PHE A 319 2.27 -7.29 15.75
CA PHE A 319 2.50 -5.90 16.15
C PHE A 319 1.16 -5.23 16.43
N SER A 320 0.93 -4.87 17.70
CA SER A 320 -0.21 -4.03 18.08
C SER A 320 -0.06 -2.60 17.54
N PRO A 321 -1.17 -1.82 17.45
CA PRO A 321 -1.10 -0.47 16.90
C PRO A 321 -0.13 0.43 17.66
N GLY A 322 0.89 0.95 16.97
CA GLY A 322 1.89 1.84 17.56
C GLY A 322 3.16 1.96 16.74
N ILE A 323 4.12 2.70 17.27
CA ILE A 323 5.45 2.92 16.66
C ILE A 323 6.50 2.20 17.49
N TYR A 324 7.30 1.36 16.82
CA TYR A 324 8.35 0.53 17.40
C TYR A 324 9.71 1.05 16.95
N ARG A 325 10.52 1.52 17.90
CA ARG A 325 11.86 2.02 17.66
C ARG A 325 12.85 0.88 17.85
N LEU A 326 13.60 0.57 16.80
CA LEU A 326 14.48 -0.59 16.74
C LEU A 326 15.94 -0.16 16.79
N ASN A 327 16.66 -0.60 17.80
CA ASN A 327 18.11 -0.38 17.95
C ASN A 327 18.95 -1.50 17.28
N GLU A 328 18.30 -2.59 16.87
CA GLU A 328 18.89 -3.69 16.09
C GLU A 328 17.85 -4.27 15.14
N SER A 329 18.30 -5.06 14.16
CA SER A 329 17.43 -5.69 13.17
C SER A 329 16.55 -6.76 13.81
N LEU A 330 15.29 -6.87 13.35
CA LEU A 330 14.47 -8.05 13.59
C LEU A 330 14.95 -9.16 12.65
N ALA A 331 15.51 -10.24 13.21
CA ALA A 331 16.12 -11.33 12.47
C ALA A 331 15.15 -12.49 12.29
N ILE A 332 14.69 -12.71 11.06
CA ILE A 332 13.81 -13.83 10.72
C ILE A 332 14.62 -14.95 10.10
N THR A 333 14.91 -15.98 10.88
CA THR A 333 15.76 -17.11 10.46
C THR A 333 15.01 -18.42 10.31
N ARG A 334 13.75 -18.48 10.78
CA ARG A 334 12.94 -19.70 10.75
C ARG A 334 11.92 -19.65 9.60
N LYS A 335 11.89 -20.72 8.78
CA LYS A 335 10.87 -20.88 7.73
C LYS A 335 9.45 -20.78 8.30
N GLY A 336 8.55 -20.19 7.53
CA GLY A 336 7.13 -20.08 7.87
C GLY A 336 6.83 -19.09 9.00
N THR A 337 7.75 -18.20 9.36
CA THR A 337 7.52 -17.15 10.36
C THR A 337 6.56 -16.08 9.80
N LEU A 338 5.68 -15.60 10.67
CA LEU A 338 4.71 -14.55 10.36
C LEU A 338 5.04 -13.29 11.17
N LEU A 339 5.08 -12.14 10.50
CA LEU A 339 5.08 -10.80 11.09
C LEU A 339 3.81 -10.10 10.63
N ILE A 340 2.86 -9.90 11.52
CA ILE A 340 1.56 -9.31 11.21
C ILE A 340 1.38 -8.03 12.00
N GLY A 341 1.14 -6.92 11.31
CA GLY A 341 0.78 -5.64 11.91
C GLY A 341 -0.71 -5.37 11.81
N ILE A 342 -1.28 -4.74 12.83
CA ILE A 342 -2.63 -4.15 12.79
C ILE A 342 -2.53 -2.66 13.12
N GLY A 343 -3.47 -1.85 12.59
CA GLY A 343 -3.47 -0.41 12.82
C GLY A 343 -2.26 0.31 12.25
N MET A 344 -1.71 -0.17 11.14
CA MET A 344 -0.51 0.41 10.50
C MET A 344 0.68 0.48 11.47
N ALA A 345 0.93 -0.60 12.22
CA ALA A 345 2.08 -0.70 13.12
C ALA A 345 3.36 -0.30 12.38
N THR A 346 4.12 0.62 12.97
CA THR A 346 5.25 1.28 12.30
C THR A 346 6.57 0.89 12.95
N LEU A 347 7.55 0.48 12.15
CA LEU A 347 8.90 0.13 12.59
C LEU A 347 9.86 1.27 12.20
N VAL A 348 10.75 1.68 13.10
CA VAL A 348 11.74 2.74 12.86
C VAL A 348 13.13 2.25 13.29
N PRO A 349 14.08 1.97 12.38
CA PRO A 349 15.46 1.63 12.73
C PRO A 349 16.21 2.88 13.18
N GLU A 350 16.65 2.95 14.43
CA GLU A 350 17.31 4.15 14.99
C GLU A 350 18.82 4.20 14.82
N THR A 351 19.44 3.06 14.50
CA THR A 351 20.90 2.92 14.53
C THR A 351 21.53 2.68 13.15
N GLY A 352 20.78 2.91 12.07
CA GLY A 352 21.24 2.64 10.70
C GLY A 352 21.22 1.16 10.30
N LYS A 353 20.76 0.29 11.19
CA LYS A 353 20.57 -1.14 10.86
C LYS A 353 19.30 -1.35 10.05
N ILE A 354 19.24 -2.44 9.31
CA ILE A 354 18.03 -2.87 8.59
C ILE A 354 16.92 -3.16 9.60
N ALA A 355 15.73 -2.61 9.43
CA ALA A 355 14.64 -2.84 10.39
C ALA A 355 14.22 -4.31 10.44
N VAL A 356 14.06 -4.96 9.27
CA VAL A 356 13.68 -6.38 9.17
C VAL A 356 14.64 -7.11 8.23
N MET A 357 15.37 -8.08 8.77
CA MET A 357 16.25 -8.96 8.02
C MET A 357 15.65 -10.37 7.96
N VAL A 358 15.37 -10.83 6.77
CA VAL A 358 14.91 -12.21 6.52
C VAL A 358 16.08 -13.00 5.94
N ALA A 359 16.48 -14.08 6.58
CA ALA A 359 17.43 -15.05 6.01
C ALA A 359 16.80 -15.73 4.79
N ASP A 360 17.61 -16.46 4.00
CA ASP A 360 17.10 -17.18 2.83
C ASP A 360 16.29 -18.45 3.21
N VAL A 361 15.10 -18.20 3.76
CA VAL A 361 14.15 -19.22 4.21
C VAL A 361 12.78 -19.00 3.58
N GLY A 362 12.09 -20.10 3.23
CA GLY A 362 10.80 -20.02 2.54
C GLY A 362 9.59 -19.86 3.47
N GLY A 363 8.48 -19.38 2.90
CA GLY A 363 7.16 -19.34 3.55
C GLY A 363 6.98 -18.20 4.55
N ILE A 364 7.82 -17.20 4.50
CA ILE A 364 7.69 -16.01 5.35
C ILE A 364 6.45 -15.23 4.92
N THR A 365 5.75 -14.70 5.89
CA THR A 365 4.63 -13.79 5.65
C THR A 365 4.82 -12.51 6.47
N ILE A 366 4.87 -11.37 5.80
CA ILE A 366 4.92 -10.05 6.41
C ILE A 366 3.70 -9.27 5.93
N ALA A 367 2.89 -8.74 6.85
CA ALA A 367 1.65 -8.09 6.47
C ALA A 367 1.30 -6.88 7.37
N GLY A 368 0.78 -5.82 6.75
CA GLY A 368 0.19 -4.67 7.46
C GLY A 368 1.19 -3.85 8.25
N LEU A 369 2.42 -3.70 7.76
CA LEU A 369 3.48 -2.93 8.41
C LEU A 369 3.84 -1.68 7.62
N LEU A 370 4.14 -0.60 8.34
CA LEU A 370 4.78 0.60 7.83
C LEU A 370 6.21 0.66 8.37
N ILE A 371 7.17 0.98 7.53
CA ILE A 371 8.58 1.11 7.93
C ILE A 371 9.05 2.52 7.58
N ASP A 372 9.38 3.29 8.60
CA ASP A 372 9.94 4.64 8.45
C ASP A 372 11.47 4.59 8.50
N ALA A 373 12.14 5.34 7.65
CA ALA A 373 13.58 5.53 7.76
C ALA A 373 13.93 6.25 9.06
N GLY A 374 14.94 5.75 9.75
CA GLY A 374 15.44 6.35 11.00
C GLY A 374 16.41 7.50 10.76
N PRO A 375 16.85 8.17 11.84
CA PRO A 375 17.76 9.32 11.77
C PRO A 375 19.18 8.93 11.32
N VAL A 376 19.58 7.67 11.48
CA VAL A 376 20.85 7.15 10.96
C VAL A 376 20.54 6.36 9.69
N PRO A 377 21.19 6.69 8.56
CA PRO A 377 20.90 6.05 7.28
C PRO A 377 21.10 4.53 7.31
N SER A 378 20.11 3.79 6.83
CA SER A 378 20.18 2.32 6.65
C SER A 378 20.58 1.98 5.22
N GLU A 379 21.29 0.86 5.03
CA GLU A 379 21.57 0.31 3.70
C GLU A 379 20.26 -0.04 2.97
N THR A 380 19.33 -0.64 3.68
CA THR A 380 17.94 -0.87 3.23
C THR A 380 17.03 -0.92 4.45
N LEU A 381 15.77 -0.54 4.31
CA LEU A 381 14.84 -0.59 5.44
C LEU A 381 14.35 -2.03 5.72
N MET A 382 14.15 -2.82 4.66
CA MET A 382 13.84 -4.25 4.77
C MET A 382 14.64 -5.04 3.75
N GLN A 383 15.15 -6.21 4.18
CA GLN A 383 15.84 -7.16 3.32
C GLN A 383 15.20 -8.53 3.40
N VAL A 384 14.90 -9.12 2.24
CA VAL A 384 14.36 -10.49 2.11
C VAL A 384 15.39 -11.38 1.40
N GLY A 385 16.04 -12.24 2.17
CA GLY A 385 17.16 -13.07 1.72
C GLY A 385 18.51 -12.35 1.80
N GLU A 386 19.56 -13.12 1.90
CA GLU A 386 20.95 -12.65 1.88
C GLU A 386 21.42 -12.43 0.44
N ALA A 387 22.38 -11.55 0.23
CA ALA A 387 22.94 -11.32 -1.09
C ALA A 387 23.60 -12.59 -1.69
N GLY A 388 23.36 -12.85 -2.98
CA GLY A 388 23.97 -13.96 -3.69
C GLY A 388 23.36 -15.34 -3.43
N VAL A 389 22.23 -15.42 -2.73
CA VAL A 389 21.48 -16.68 -2.53
C VAL A 389 21.01 -17.27 -3.85
N LYS A 390 20.94 -18.59 -3.92
CA LYS A 390 20.53 -19.34 -5.13
C LYS A 390 19.39 -20.32 -4.88
N LYS A 391 18.94 -20.44 -3.63
CA LYS A 391 17.95 -21.42 -3.24
C LYS A 391 16.55 -21.01 -3.72
N ARG A 392 15.86 -21.92 -4.38
CA ARG A 392 14.48 -21.74 -4.78
C ARG A 392 13.51 -22.12 -3.66
N HIS A 393 12.49 -21.30 -3.48
CA HIS A 393 11.44 -21.52 -2.49
C HIS A 393 10.06 -21.79 -3.14
N LYS A 394 10.03 -22.27 -4.38
CA LYS A 394 8.83 -22.51 -5.19
C LYS A 394 7.72 -23.31 -4.48
N ALA A 395 8.08 -24.29 -3.67
CA ALA A 395 7.12 -25.11 -2.92
C ALA A 395 6.51 -24.37 -1.71
N ASN A 396 7.20 -23.38 -1.19
CA ASN A 396 6.75 -22.56 -0.06
C ASN A 396 7.27 -21.12 -0.22
N PRO A 397 6.71 -20.36 -1.17
CA PRO A 397 7.12 -18.99 -1.43
C PRO A 397 6.80 -18.06 -0.25
N SER A 398 7.53 -16.96 -0.17
CA SER A 398 7.30 -15.89 0.80
C SER A 398 6.36 -14.84 0.25
N PHE A 399 5.59 -14.19 1.14
CA PHE A 399 4.59 -13.19 0.79
C PHE A 399 4.71 -11.93 1.65
N LEU A 400 4.65 -10.77 1.01
CA LEU A 400 4.53 -9.46 1.64
C LEU A 400 3.18 -8.86 1.24
N TYR A 401 2.37 -8.41 2.22
CA TYR A 401 1.05 -7.83 1.98
C TYR A 401 0.93 -6.47 2.66
N ASP A 402 0.51 -5.44 1.93
CA ASP A 402 0.29 -4.11 2.51
C ASP A 402 1.51 -3.67 3.35
N VAL A 403 2.69 -3.74 2.75
CA VAL A 403 3.94 -3.29 3.39
C VAL A 403 4.35 -1.96 2.77
N PHE A 404 4.45 -0.95 3.63
CA PHE A 404 4.67 0.41 3.20
C PHE A 404 5.97 0.97 3.78
N PHE A 405 6.59 1.90 3.07
CA PHE A 405 7.88 2.48 3.45
C PHE A 405 7.83 4.00 3.30
N ARG A 406 8.46 4.72 4.25
CA ARG A 406 8.61 6.17 4.19
C ARG A 406 10.04 6.58 4.48
N VAL A 407 10.52 7.55 3.71
CA VAL A 407 11.80 8.21 3.94
C VAL A 407 11.54 9.72 4.05
N GLY A 408 11.58 10.26 5.27
CA GLY A 408 11.08 11.60 5.58
C GLY A 408 9.56 11.65 5.80
N GLY A 409 9.00 12.83 6.00
CA GLY A 409 7.58 13.08 6.25
C GLY A 409 7.26 13.23 7.73
N PRO A 410 7.19 12.16 8.53
CA PRO A 410 6.94 12.26 9.97
C PRO A 410 8.15 12.78 10.77
N HIS A 411 9.33 12.62 10.27
CA HIS A 411 10.61 13.07 10.83
C HIS A 411 11.73 12.93 9.79
N GLU A 412 12.88 13.50 10.06
CA GLU A 412 14.07 13.29 9.25
C GLU A 412 14.50 11.82 9.25
N GLY A 413 14.83 11.29 8.08
CA GLY A 413 15.28 9.92 7.92
C GLY A 413 15.85 9.66 6.53
N ALA A 414 16.78 8.71 6.42
CA ALA A 414 17.43 8.36 5.17
C ALA A 414 17.70 6.84 5.08
N ALA A 415 17.80 6.35 3.83
CA ALA A 415 18.22 4.98 3.54
C ALA A 415 18.82 4.92 2.13
N ALA A 416 19.58 3.88 1.79
CA ALA A 416 19.98 3.71 0.40
C ALA A 416 18.85 3.08 -0.43
N ALA A 417 18.05 2.17 0.18
CA ALA A 417 16.86 1.60 -0.43
C ALA A 417 15.75 1.35 0.60
N CYS A 418 14.48 1.26 0.17
CA CYS A 418 13.39 0.86 1.05
C CYS A 418 13.29 -0.67 1.19
N LEU A 419 13.24 -1.38 0.08
CA LEU A 419 13.10 -2.85 0.07
C LEU A 419 14.12 -3.48 -0.88
N THR A 420 14.90 -4.44 -0.35
CA THR A 420 15.79 -5.27 -1.15
C THR A 420 15.34 -6.73 -1.07
N ILE A 421 15.00 -7.33 -2.22
CA ILE A 421 14.58 -8.73 -2.34
C ILE A 421 15.69 -9.52 -3.00
N ASN A 422 16.42 -10.33 -2.24
CA ASN A 422 17.46 -11.22 -2.72
C ASN A 422 16.98 -12.68 -2.87
N SER A 423 16.03 -13.11 -2.03
CA SER A 423 15.44 -14.45 -2.13
C SER A 423 14.62 -14.64 -3.41
N HIS A 424 14.64 -15.86 -3.93
CA HIS A 424 13.80 -16.28 -5.04
C HIS A 424 12.37 -16.61 -4.57
N ASP A 425 11.42 -16.61 -5.51
CA ASP A 425 10.02 -17.01 -5.29
C ASP A 425 9.32 -16.18 -4.20
N VAL A 426 9.46 -14.85 -4.27
CA VAL A 426 8.79 -13.90 -3.37
C VAL A 426 7.61 -13.26 -4.08
N PHE A 427 6.49 -13.13 -3.38
CA PHE A 427 5.31 -12.40 -3.81
C PHE A 427 5.16 -11.14 -2.96
N VAL A 428 4.89 -10.01 -3.62
CA VAL A 428 4.49 -8.76 -2.99
C VAL A 428 3.08 -8.42 -3.48
N ASP A 429 2.15 -8.26 -2.57
CA ASP A 429 0.76 -7.97 -2.87
C ASP A 429 0.36 -6.66 -2.19
N HIS A 430 0.49 -5.58 -2.92
CA HIS A 430 0.33 -4.21 -2.53
C HIS A 430 1.47 -3.68 -1.63
N ALA A 431 2.29 -2.82 -2.21
CA ALA A 431 3.34 -2.09 -1.50
C ALA A 431 3.40 -0.64 -1.99
N TRP A 432 3.69 0.28 -1.08
CA TRP A 432 4.02 1.66 -1.41
C TRP A 432 5.34 2.05 -0.76
N MET A 433 6.25 2.54 -1.57
CA MET A 433 7.54 3.08 -1.16
C MET A 433 7.54 4.55 -1.51
N TRP A 434 7.73 5.40 -0.51
CA TRP A 434 7.61 6.84 -0.64
C TRP A 434 8.80 7.56 -0.03
N ARG A 435 9.61 8.20 -0.87
CA ARG A 435 10.50 9.25 -0.42
C ARG A 435 9.66 10.52 -0.32
N ALA A 436 9.39 10.96 0.90
CA ALA A 436 8.45 12.05 1.15
C ALA A 436 8.82 13.32 0.36
N ASP A 437 7.83 13.90 -0.29
CA ASP A 437 7.89 15.18 -0.99
C ASP A 437 7.38 16.34 -0.13
N HIS A 438 6.73 16.00 0.99
CA HIS A 438 6.25 16.96 1.99
C HIS A 438 6.34 16.41 3.41
N GLY A 439 6.22 17.30 4.41
CA GLY A 439 6.36 16.97 5.82
C GLY A 439 7.71 17.39 6.41
N GLU A 440 8.11 16.73 7.50
CA GLU A 440 9.36 17.01 8.20
C GLU A 440 10.54 16.26 7.58
N GLY A 441 11.71 16.89 7.55
CA GLY A 441 12.94 16.25 7.07
C GLY A 441 12.99 16.01 5.56
N VAL A 442 12.21 16.76 4.77
CA VAL A 442 12.11 16.62 3.31
C VAL A 442 13.06 17.56 2.58
N GLY A 443 13.60 17.11 1.46
CA GLY A 443 14.46 17.85 0.53
C GLY A 443 15.58 17.00 -0.03
N TRP A 444 16.12 17.39 -1.19
CA TRP A 444 17.10 16.61 -1.95
C TRP A 444 18.30 16.11 -1.12
N GLN A 445 18.77 16.91 -0.17
CA GLN A 445 19.92 16.58 0.68
C GLN A 445 19.53 16.03 2.07
N LYS A 446 18.24 15.98 2.42
CA LYS A 446 17.77 15.58 3.74
C LYS A 446 17.31 14.11 3.76
N ASN A 447 16.18 13.80 3.15
CA ASN A 447 15.66 12.45 3.10
C ASN A 447 16.23 11.66 1.92
N LYS A 448 17.54 11.45 1.96
CA LYS A 448 18.24 10.73 0.89
C LYS A 448 17.78 9.28 0.80
N CYS A 449 17.39 8.89 -0.42
CA CYS A 449 17.14 7.50 -0.74
C CYS A 449 17.32 7.28 -2.24
N ALA A 450 18.25 6.40 -2.60
CA ALA A 450 18.58 6.15 -4.00
C ALA A 450 17.45 5.39 -4.70
N ASN A 451 16.99 4.30 -4.09
CA ASN A 451 16.01 3.40 -4.72
C ASN A 451 14.84 3.07 -3.78
N GLY A 452 13.65 2.94 -4.33
CA GLY A 452 12.52 2.38 -3.59
C GLY A 452 12.62 0.86 -3.47
N LEU A 453 12.76 0.17 -4.60
CA LEU A 453 12.81 -1.28 -4.68
C LEU A 453 14.03 -1.76 -5.44
N ILE A 454 14.75 -2.72 -4.85
CA ILE A 454 15.80 -3.49 -5.53
C ILE A 454 15.42 -4.97 -5.50
N VAL A 455 15.32 -5.62 -6.68
CA VAL A 455 14.99 -7.04 -6.80
C VAL A 455 16.17 -7.78 -7.43
N ASN A 456 16.86 -8.56 -6.63
CA ASN A 456 17.97 -9.44 -7.06
C ASN A 456 17.52 -10.90 -7.21
N GLY A 457 16.45 -11.28 -6.53
CA GLY A 457 15.89 -12.63 -6.56
C GLY A 457 15.15 -12.95 -7.86
N ASP A 458 15.23 -14.21 -8.29
CA ASP A 458 14.48 -14.70 -9.45
C ASP A 458 13.04 -15.07 -9.09
N HIS A 459 12.16 -15.04 -10.09
CA HIS A 459 10.74 -15.42 -9.95
C HIS A 459 9.99 -14.60 -8.88
N VAL A 460 10.35 -13.35 -8.72
CA VAL A 460 9.60 -12.42 -7.86
C VAL A 460 8.38 -11.92 -8.62
N THR A 461 7.23 -11.90 -7.98
CA THR A 461 5.98 -11.41 -8.56
C THR A 461 5.39 -10.33 -7.67
N ILE A 462 5.02 -9.20 -8.25
CA ILE A 462 4.45 -8.05 -7.54
C ILE A 462 3.08 -7.72 -8.14
N TYR A 463 2.10 -7.55 -7.27
CA TYR A 463 0.76 -7.06 -7.57
C TYR A 463 0.55 -5.72 -6.86
N GLY A 464 0.41 -4.63 -7.60
CA GLY A 464 0.22 -3.29 -7.03
C GLY A 464 1.47 -2.72 -6.37
N LEU A 465 2.40 -2.24 -7.19
CA LEU A 465 3.60 -1.53 -6.76
C LEU A 465 3.40 -0.03 -6.97
N PHE A 466 3.42 0.72 -5.88
CA PHE A 466 3.49 2.17 -5.87
C PHE A 466 4.89 2.57 -5.40
N ASN A 467 5.59 3.43 -6.17
CA ASN A 467 7.00 3.69 -5.90
C ASN A 467 7.39 5.10 -6.35
N GLU A 468 7.70 6.00 -5.41
CA GLU A 468 7.66 7.45 -5.66
C GLU A 468 8.84 8.21 -5.08
N HIS A 469 9.36 9.16 -5.89
CA HIS A 469 10.28 10.26 -5.58
C HIS A 469 11.71 9.86 -5.23
N PHE A 470 12.17 8.66 -5.51
CA PHE A 470 13.54 8.23 -5.21
C PHE A 470 14.56 8.90 -6.14
N GLN A 471 15.76 9.11 -5.62
CA GLN A 471 16.79 9.92 -6.26
C GLN A 471 17.52 9.22 -7.41
N GLU A 472 17.41 7.88 -7.50
CA GLU A 472 17.88 7.11 -8.64
C GLU A 472 16.69 6.34 -9.25
N TYR A 473 16.84 5.05 -9.56
CA TYR A 473 15.74 4.24 -10.06
C TYR A 473 14.68 4.01 -8.98
N GLN A 474 13.41 4.32 -9.30
CA GLN A 474 12.34 3.97 -8.36
C GLN A 474 12.33 2.45 -8.15
N THR A 475 12.47 1.68 -9.24
CA THR A 475 12.56 0.23 -9.22
C THR A 475 13.78 -0.23 -10.01
N LEU A 476 14.70 -0.98 -9.37
CA LEU A 476 15.85 -1.62 -9.98
C LEU A 476 15.66 -3.15 -9.96
N TRP A 477 15.58 -3.76 -11.14
CA TRP A 477 15.31 -5.19 -11.30
C TRP A 477 16.50 -5.95 -11.89
N ASN A 478 17.10 -6.84 -11.11
CA ASN A 478 18.29 -7.64 -11.47
C ASN A 478 18.00 -9.14 -11.60
N GLY A 479 16.84 -9.62 -11.14
CA GLY A 479 16.47 -11.04 -11.10
C GLY A 479 15.76 -11.51 -12.36
N GLU A 480 15.87 -12.79 -12.68
CA GLU A 480 15.22 -13.44 -13.81
C GLU A 480 13.75 -13.79 -13.51
N ASN A 481 12.94 -13.88 -14.58
CA ASN A 481 11.53 -14.29 -14.51
C ASN A 481 10.66 -13.42 -13.60
N GLY A 482 10.99 -12.13 -13.51
CA GLY A 482 10.24 -11.14 -12.76
C GLY A 482 8.88 -10.83 -13.38
N ARG A 483 7.90 -10.51 -12.54
CA ARG A 483 6.57 -10.09 -12.98
C ARG A 483 6.05 -8.95 -12.15
N VAL A 484 5.57 -7.89 -12.79
CA VAL A 484 4.89 -6.77 -12.13
C VAL A 484 3.53 -6.56 -12.81
N PHE A 485 2.49 -6.53 -12.00
CA PHE A 485 1.14 -6.23 -12.41
C PHE A 485 0.67 -5.01 -11.65
N PHE A 486 0.42 -3.95 -12.37
CA PHE A 486 0.15 -2.61 -11.90
C PHE A 486 1.38 -1.95 -11.24
N TYR A 487 1.88 -0.94 -11.92
CA TYR A 487 2.95 -0.07 -11.45
C TYR A 487 2.48 1.38 -11.50
N GLN A 488 2.54 2.06 -10.37
CA GLN A 488 2.34 3.49 -10.27
C GLN A 488 3.63 4.10 -9.74
N SER A 489 4.10 5.13 -10.41
CA SER A 489 5.33 5.78 -9.99
C SER A 489 5.31 7.26 -10.29
N GLU A 490 5.85 8.02 -9.36
CA GLU A 490 6.15 9.43 -9.53
C GLU A 490 7.66 9.63 -9.47
N MET A 491 8.21 10.33 -10.46
CA MET A 491 9.63 10.71 -10.45
C MET A 491 9.88 11.74 -9.34
N PRO A 492 11.12 11.92 -8.83
CA PRO A 492 11.38 12.92 -7.80
C PRO A 492 11.01 14.32 -8.32
N TYR A 493 10.40 15.13 -7.45
CA TYR A 493 9.94 16.48 -7.79
C TYR A 493 11.04 17.54 -7.67
N ASP A 494 12.09 17.23 -6.89
CA ASP A 494 13.10 18.12 -6.37
C ASP A 494 14.55 17.89 -6.89
N PRO A 495 14.80 17.33 -8.11
CA PRO A 495 16.15 17.31 -8.65
C PRO A 495 16.67 18.74 -8.84
N PRO A 496 17.88 19.08 -8.37
CA PRO A 496 18.37 20.46 -8.39
C PRO A 496 18.86 20.92 -9.78
N SER A 497 19.24 20.00 -10.65
CA SER A 497 19.60 20.27 -12.04
C SER A 497 19.76 18.97 -12.82
N VAL A 498 19.81 19.06 -14.17
CA VAL A 498 20.12 17.92 -15.04
C VAL A 498 21.48 17.32 -14.72
N GLU A 499 22.52 18.17 -14.49
CA GLU A 499 23.88 17.72 -14.17
C GLU A 499 23.96 16.99 -12.84
N ALA A 500 23.20 17.41 -11.85
CA ALA A 500 23.18 16.79 -10.53
C ALA A 500 22.33 15.49 -10.48
N TRP A 501 21.48 15.29 -11.51
CA TRP A 501 20.60 14.13 -11.60
C TRP A 501 20.75 13.40 -12.93
N LYS A 502 21.92 12.75 -13.12
CA LYS A 502 22.23 11.92 -14.29
C LYS A 502 23.13 10.75 -13.89
N HIS A 503 23.16 9.72 -14.74
CA HIS A 503 24.08 8.60 -14.62
C HIS A 503 24.90 8.43 -15.92
N GLY A 504 26.20 8.58 -15.81
CA GLY A 504 27.09 8.63 -16.97
C GLY A 504 26.70 9.75 -17.94
N THR A 505 26.35 9.41 -19.16
CA THR A 505 25.90 10.35 -20.20
C THR A 505 24.38 10.46 -20.31
N THR A 506 23.61 9.66 -19.53
CA THR A 506 22.15 9.62 -19.57
C THR A 506 21.57 10.65 -18.61
N ASN A 507 20.64 11.47 -19.09
CA ASN A 507 19.97 12.47 -18.28
C ASN A 507 18.86 11.83 -17.45
N GLY A 508 18.82 12.12 -16.15
CA GLY A 508 17.89 11.56 -15.19
C GLY A 508 18.12 10.06 -14.92
N TYR A 509 17.24 9.49 -14.15
CA TYR A 509 17.13 8.06 -13.90
C TYR A 509 15.75 7.59 -14.32
N ALA A 510 15.67 6.47 -15.02
CA ALA A 510 14.39 5.87 -15.36
C ALA A 510 13.61 5.49 -14.10
N SER A 511 12.29 5.62 -14.12
CA SER A 511 11.45 5.13 -13.03
C SER A 511 11.60 3.61 -12.85
N TYR A 512 11.69 2.86 -13.95
CA TYR A 512 11.82 1.40 -13.94
C TYR A 512 13.06 0.97 -14.73
N LYS A 513 14.00 0.32 -14.05
CA LYS A 513 15.22 -0.24 -14.69
C LYS A 513 15.24 -1.76 -14.56
N VAL A 514 15.38 -2.46 -15.69
CA VAL A 514 15.75 -3.88 -15.75
C VAL A 514 17.20 -4.00 -16.19
N ALA A 515 18.01 -4.73 -15.43
CA ALA A 515 19.43 -4.90 -15.72
C ALA A 515 19.66 -5.63 -17.05
N ASP A 516 20.73 -5.28 -17.77
CA ASP A 516 21.02 -5.77 -19.13
C ASP A 516 21.20 -7.29 -19.23
N LYS A 517 21.58 -7.93 -18.13
CA LYS A 517 21.74 -9.40 -18.05
C LYS A 517 20.41 -10.17 -18.02
N VAL A 518 19.29 -9.51 -17.69
CA VAL A 518 17.98 -10.16 -17.53
C VAL A 518 17.38 -10.49 -18.89
N LYS A 519 16.95 -11.73 -19.07
CA LYS A 519 16.39 -12.26 -20.31
C LYS A 519 14.88 -12.45 -20.27
N ASN A 520 14.30 -12.56 -19.08
CA ASN A 520 12.86 -12.78 -18.89
C ASN A 520 12.33 -11.86 -17.80
N HIS A 521 11.51 -10.91 -18.20
CA HIS A 521 10.79 -10.01 -17.31
C HIS A 521 9.47 -9.61 -17.97
N HIS A 522 8.44 -9.35 -17.17
CA HIS A 522 7.14 -8.96 -17.68
C HIS A 522 6.49 -7.92 -16.75
N ALA A 523 6.03 -6.82 -17.31
CA ALA A 523 5.36 -5.75 -16.57
C ALA A 523 4.11 -5.27 -17.33
N VAL A 524 3.01 -5.10 -16.60
CA VAL A 524 1.70 -4.78 -17.18
C VAL A 524 1.00 -3.68 -16.39
N GLY A 525 0.41 -2.71 -17.10
CA GLY A 525 -0.34 -1.61 -16.48
C GLY A 525 0.58 -0.64 -15.72
N LEU A 526 1.48 0.05 -16.46
CA LEU A 526 2.44 0.98 -15.88
C LEU A 526 1.99 2.42 -16.09
N GLY A 527 1.82 3.16 -15.00
CA GLY A 527 1.64 4.62 -15.00
C GLY A 527 2.86 5.30 -14.37
N ILE A 528 3.51 6.19 -15.10
CA ILE A 528 4.65 6.98 -14.63
C ILE A 528 4.28 8.45 -14.74
N TYR A 529 4.38 9.17 -13.63
CA TYR A 529 3.89 10.54 -13.50
C TYR A 529 5.04 11.48 -13.17
N ASN A 530 5.02 12.66 -13.75
CA ASN A 530 6.15 13.58 -13.71
C ASN A 530 5.71 14.97 -13.27
N VAL A 531 6.40 15.48 -12.27
CA VAL A 531 6.36 16.87 -11.80
C VAL A 531 7.78 17.27 -11.45
N PHE A 532 8.28 18.38 -11.99
CA PHE A 532 9.58 18.93 -11.62
C PHE A 532 9.40 20.40 -11.28
N TYR A 533 9.60 20.77 -10.02
CA TYR A 533 9.35 22.14 -9.56
C TYR A 533 10.61 23.01 -9.55
N ASP A 534 11.72 22.49 -9.05
CA ASP A 534 12.87 23.30 -8.65
C ASP A 534 13.74 23.75 -9.83
N ALA A 535 13.85 22.94 -10.87
CA ALA A 535 14.68 23.21 -12.03
C ALA A 535 14.10 22.62 -13.32
N PRO A 536 14.53 23.12 -14.50
CA PRO A 536 14.31 22.43 -15.76
C PRO A 536 15.06 21.10 -15.76
N ILE A 537 14.32 19.99 -15.88
CA ILE A 537 14.86 18.63 -15.83
C ILE A 537 14.63 17.92 -17.16
N LEU A 538 15.67 17.26 -17.65
CA LEU A 538 15.59 16.35 -18.76
C LEU A 538 15.74 14.91 -18.27
N VAL A 539 14.86 14.02 -18.75
CA VAL A 539 14.93 12.58 -18.51
C VAL A 539 14.93 11.89 -19.87
N ASP A 540 15.97 11.14 -20.17
CA ASP A 540 16.07 10.52 -21.49
C ASP A 540 15.01 9.43 -21.71
N GLN A 541 14.64 8.70 -20.65
CA GLN A 541 13.63 7.65 -20.73
C GLN A 541 12.99 7.31 -19.38
N ALA A 542 11.71 6.98 -19.40
CA ALA A 542 10.98 6.58 -18.19
C ALA A 542 11.20 5.12 -17.80
N ILE A 543 11.49 4.26 -18.76
CA ILE A 543 11.77 2.82 -18.56
C ILE A 543 13.07 2.47 -19.31
N GLU A 544 13.98 1.81 -18.61
CA GLU A 544 15.19 1.22 -19.16
C GLU A 544 15.13 -0.30 -19.04
N ALA A 545 15.22 -1.00 -20.15
CA ALA A 545 15.20 -2.45 -20.16
C ALA A 545 16.06 -3.01 -21.32
N PRO A 546 16.55 -4.25 -21.24
CA PRO A 546 17.13 -4.92 -22.40
C PRO A 546 16.20 -4.85 -23.60
N ARG A 547 16.73 -4.56 -24.80
CA ARG A 547 15.91 -4.40 -26.03
C ARG A 547 15.00 -5.58 -26.31
N LEU A 548 15.45 -6.80 -25.98
CA LEU A 548 14.65 -8.02 -26.14
C LEU A 548 13.39 -8.06 -25.26
N LEU A 549 13.33 -7.24 -24.21
CA LEU A 549 12.22 -7.19 -23.25
C LEU A 549 11.25 -6.04 -23.52
N GLU A 550 11.51 -5.13 -24.45
CA GLU A 550 10.67 -3.95 -24.69
C GLU A 550 9.19 -4.30 -24.92
N ASN A 551 8.93 -5.40 -25.62
CA ASN A 551 7.57 -5.87 -25.90
C ASN A 551 6.90 -6.59 -24.71
N ASN A 552 7.63 -6.82 -23.64
CA ASN A 552 7.10 -7.42 -22.40
C ASN A 552 6.59 -6.37 -21.40
N PHE A 553 6.68 -5.10 -21.76
CA PHE A 553 6.09 -3.99 -21.03
C PHE A 553 4.78 -3.60 -21.74
N TYR A 554 3.65 -4.00 -21.17
CA TYR A 554 2.33 -3.78 -21.75
C TYR A 554 1.59 -2.64 -21.07
N HIS A 555 0.80 -1.87 -21.83
CA HIS A 555 -0.07 -0.82 -21.32
C HIS A 555 0.67 0.13 -20.39
N LYS A 556 1.54 0.91 -20.98
CA LYS A 556 2.37 1.91 -20.29
C LYS A 556 1.96 3.30 -20.71
N VAL A 557 1.80 4.17 -19.71
CA VAL A 557 1.52 5.60 -19.90
C VAL A 557 2.52 6.44 -19.14
N ILE A 558 2.82 7.60 -19.68
CA ILE A 558 3.54 8.67 -19.00
C ILE A 558 2.67 9.90 -19.03
N PHE A 559 2.55 10.57 -17.89
CA PHE A 559 1.83 11.82 -17.79
C PHE A 559 2.71 12.92 -17.24
N TRP A 560 2.65 14.07 -17.89
CA TRP A 560 3.09 15.34 -17.34
C TRP A 560 1.95 15.89 -16.48
N LEU A 561 2.16 16.02 -15.18
CA LEU A 561 1.13 16.53 -14.28
C LEU A 561 1.21 18.05 -14.15
N ASN A 562 2.40 18.56 -13.78
CA ASN A 562 2.65 19.98 -13.58
C ASN A 562 4.16 20.23 -13.41
N GLY A 563 4.55 21.49 -13.15
CA GLY A 563 5.92 21.88 -12.81
C GLY A 563 6.56 22.74 -13.90
N ASN A 564 7.89 22.73 -13.94
CA ASN A 564 8.66 23.58 -14.85
C ASN A 564 8.48 23.14 -16.31
N LYS A 565 7.87 24.01 -17.12
CA LYS A 565 7.50 23.73 -18.52
C LYS A 565 8.70 23.52 -19.47
N GLN A 566 9.93 23.76 -19.02
CA GLN A 566 11.15 23.48 -19.78
C GLN A 566 11.69 22.05 -19.51
N SER A 567 11.03 21.31 -18.63
CA SER A 567 11.39 19.92 -18.34
C SER A 567 10.74 18.98 -19.37
N GLU A 568 11.35 17.83 -19.58
CA GLU A 568 10.91 16.84 -20.57
C GLU A 568 11.31 15.43 -20.16
N VAL A 569 10.40 14.47 -20.34
CA VAL A 569 10.74 13.03 -20.42
C VAL A 569 10.68 12.64 -21.89
N ARG A 570 11.84 12.36 -22.50
CA ARG A 570 12.02 12.25 -23.95
C ARG A 570 11.43 10.99 -24.56
N SER A 571 11.35 9.92 -23.78
CA SER A 571 10.83 8.66 -24.29
C SER A 571 10.21 7.79 -23.21
N ILE A 572 9.31 6.90 -23.60
CA ILE A 572 8.70 5.93 -22.69
C ILE A 572 9.71 4.82 -22.34
N ILE A 573 10.26 4.14 -23.33
CA ILE A 573 11.19 3.02 -23.14
C ILE A 573 12.29 3.04 -24.19
N ASN A 574 13.55 3.06 -23.76
CA ASN A 574 14.74 2.92 -24.63
C ASN A 574 14.72 3.80 -25.88
N GLY A 575 14.32 5.05 -25.75
CA GLY A 575 14.22 6.00 -26.88
C GLY A 575 12.96 5.89 -27.74
N LYS A 576 11.96 5.10 -27.33
CA LYS A 576 10.68 4.90 -28.05
C LYS A 576 9.49 5.46 -27.26
N GLY A 577 8.41 5.79 -27.99
CA GLY A 577 7.10 6.16 -27.43
C GLY A 577 6.82 7.67 -27.35
N GLY A 578 7.76 8.50 -27.80
CA GLY A 578 7.61 9.95 -27.83
C GLY A 578 7.86 10.64 -26.49
N ALA A 579 7.96 11.96 -26.55
CA ALA A 579 8.20 12.82 -25.40
C ALA A 579 6.88 13.26 -24.69
N VAL A 580 6.99 13.57 -23.38
CA VAL A 580 5.91 14.11 -22.55
C VAL A 580 6.39 15.37 -21.85
#